data_6e3c70d6e4227fd019ec833933457350
#
_entry.id   6e3c70d6e4227fd019ec833933457350
#
_cell.length_a   1.000
_cell.length_b   1.000
_cell.length_c   1.000
_cell.angle_alpha   90.00
_cell.angle_beta   90.00
_cell.angle_gamma   90.00
#
_symmetry.space_group_name_H-M   'P 1'
#
loop_
_entity.id
_entity.type
_entity.pdbx_description
1 polymer ?
#
loop_
_entity_poly.entity_id
_entity_poly.type
_entity_poly.pdbx_seq_one_letter_code
_entity_poly.pdbx_strand_id
1 'polypeptide(L)'
;MYADGQEGMPQDFALAGHWFGNAADQGDAYAQANLSWLYANGRGVGQDDTQALMWSTLALARAEDDATRELAASIRDALVAKMTPKQIAEAQRMARERFPQ
;
A
#
# COMPACT_ATOMS: atom_id res chain seq x y z
N MET A 1 -16.39 -10.37 7.72
CA MET A 1 -16.01 -10.71 7.80
C MET A 1 -15.38 -10.96 7.90
N TYR A 2 -14.93 -10.90 7.88
CA TYR A 2 -14.19 -11.39 8.05
C TYR A 2 -13.44 -10.94 8.69
N ALA A 3 -13.39 -10.43 9.08
CA ALA A 3 -12.77 -10.00 9.69
C ALA A 3 -12.50 -10.25 10.74
N ASP A 4 -12.88 -10.42 11.21
CA ASP A 4 -12.68 -10.68 12.18
C ASP A 4 -11.88 -11.34 12.46
N GLY A 5 -11.78 -11.41 12.22
CA GLY A 5 -11.32 -12.01 12.11
C GLY A 5 -10.81 -12.80 12.41
N GLN A 6 -10.56 -13.10 12.39
CA GLN A 6 -10.17 -14.00 12.70
C GLN A 6 -9.84 -15.03 12.01
N GLU A 7 -10.08 -15.72 11.93
CA GLU A 7 -10.12 -16.94 11.42
C GLU A 7 -9.66 -16.93 10.03
N GLY A 8 -8.82 -17.83 9.51
CA GLY A 8 -8.42 -17.90 8.13
C GLY A 8 -7.70 -16.66 7.59
N MET A 9 -7.39 -15.73 8.46
CA MET A 9 -6.87 -14.46 8.01
C MET A 9 -5.54 -14.54 7.27
N PRO A 10 -4.58 -15.41 7.68
CA PRO A 10 -3.32 -15.47 6.92
C PRO A 10 -3.52 -15.86 5.47
N GLN A 11 -4.45 -16.78 5.23
CA GLN A 11 -4.76 -17.17 3.86
C GLN A 11 -5.46 -16.07 3.11
N ASP A 12 -6.34 -15.36 3.82
CA ASP A 12 -7.07 -14.26 3.24
C ASP A 12 -6.16 -13.11 2.87
N PHE A 13 -5.11 -12.88 3.66
CA PHE A 13 -4.15 -11.82 3.33
C PHE A 13 -3.39 -12.13 2.05
N ALA A 14 -3.00 -13.40 1.85
CA ALA A 14 -2.31 -13.76 0.61
C ALA A 14 -3.21 -13.56 -0.59
N LEU A 15 -4.46 -13.99 -0.49
CA LEU A 15 -5.43 -13.81 -1.55
C LEU A 15 -5.75 -12.34 -1.77
N ALA A 16 -5.90 -11.59 -0.67
CA ALA A 16 -6.14 -10.16 -0.76
C ALA A 16 -4.99 -9.46 -1.47
N GLY A 17 -3.75 -9.85 -1.17
CA GLY A 17 -2.59 -9.28 -1.85
C GLY A 17 -2.63 -9.50 -3.34
N HIS A 18 -3.06 -10.67 -3.75
CA HIS A 18 -3.19 -10.98 -5.17
C HIS A 18 -4.24 -10.08 -5.84
N TRP A 19 -5.42 -9.96 -5.24
CA TRP A 19 -6.48 -9.14 -5.80
C TRP A 19 -6.15 -7.66 -5.78
N PHE A 20 -5.63 -7.18 -4.64
CA PHE A 20 -5.26 -5.77 -4.54
C PHE A 20 -4.11 -5.45 -5.49
N GLY A 21 -3.17 -6.38 -5.67
CA GLY A 21 -2.08 -6.17 -6.59
C GLY A 21 -2.57 -5.95 -8.01
N ASN A 22 -3.52 -6.78 -8.45
CA ASN A 22 -4.07 -6.63 -9.80
C ASN A 22 -4.80 -5.31 -9.96
N ALA A 23 -5.63 -4.94 -8.99
CA ALA A 23 -6.39 -3.70 -9.06
C ALA A 23 -5.48 -2.49 -8.93
N ALA A 24 -4.46 -2.57 -8.07
CA ALA A 24 -3.50 -1.49 -7.88
C ALA A 24 -2.72 -1.21 -9.15
N ASP A 25 -2.36 -2.26 -9.88
CA ASP A 25 -1.65 -2.11 -11.16
C ASP A 25 -2.50 -1.38 -12.18
N GLN A 26 -3.82 -1.43 -12.02
CA GLN A 26 -4.74 -0.75 -12.92
C GLN A 26 -5.07 0.67 -12.45
N GLY A 27 -4.46 1.12 -11.35
CA GLY A 27 -4.62 2.47 -10.89
C GLY A 27 -5.70 2.70 -9.84
N ASP A 28 -6.25 1.63 -9.28
CA ASP A 28 -7.30 1.74 -8.26
C ASP A 28 -6.67 2.21 -6.94
N ALA A 29 -7.06 3.40 -6.49
CA ALA A 29 -6.46 4.00 -5.30
C ALA A 29 -6.77 3.21 -4.03
N TYR A 30 -7.99 2.70 -3.90
CA TYR A 30 -8.34 1.92 -2.73
C TYR A 30 -7.47 0.66 -2.64
N ALA A 31 -7.29 -0.02 -3.77
CA ALA A 31 -6.44 -1.20 -3.82
C ALA A 31 -4.99 -0.86 -3.51
N GLN A 32 -4.52 0.29 -4.01
CA GLN A 32 -3.15 0.73 -3.76
C GLN A 32 -2.93 0.99 -2.27
N ALA A 33 -3.89 1.63 -1.60
CA ALA A 33 -3.78 1.89 -0.17
C ALA A 33 -3.75 0.59 0.62
N ASN A 34 -4.60 -0.36 0.26
CA ASN A 34 -4.64 -1.65 0.94
C ASN A 34 -3.39 -2.48 0.67
N LEU A 35 -2.90 -2.45 -0.56
CA LEU A 35 -1.65 -3.14 -0.89
C LEU A 35 -0.48 -2.55 -0.11
N SER A 36 -0.47 -1.23 0.02
CA SER A 36 0.53 -0.55 0.84
C SER A 36 0.52 -1.08 2.27
N TRP A 37 -0.68 -1.23 2.84
CA TRP A 37 -0.81 -1.76 4.19
C TRP A 37 -0.24 -3.17 4.30
N LEU A 38 -0.51 -4.01 3.30
CA LEU A 38 -0.01 -5.38 3.31
C LEU A 38 1.52 -5.41 3.29
N TYR A 39 2.15 -4.58 2.46
CA TYR A 39 3.61 -4.51 2.42
C TYR A 39 4.19 -3.93 3.70
N ALA A 40 3.53 -2.93 4.27
CA ALA A 40 4.04 -2.31 5.50
C ALA A 40 4.03 -3.28 6.67
N ASN A 41 3.07 -4.21 6.68
CA ASN A 41 2.89 -5.13 7.78
C ASN A 41 3.36 -6.55 7.47
N GLY A 42 3.77 -6.81 6.24
CA GLY A 42 4.21 -8.15 5.85
C GLY A 42 3.09 -9.17 5.91
N ARG A 43 1.88 -8.78 5.51
CA ARG A 43 0.71 -9.65 5.55
C ARG A 43 0.38 -10.12 4.15
N GLY A 44 0.57 -11.41 3.89
CA GLY A 44 0.27 -11.99 2.60
C GLY A 44 1.31 -11.70 1.53
N VAL A 45 2.22 -10.76 1.80
CA VAL A 45 3.35 -10.43 0.94
C VAL A 45 4.54 -10.20 1.86
N GLY A 46 5.75 -10.32 1.34
CA GLY A 46 6.95 -10.04 2.13
C GLY A 46 6.98 -8.57 2.53
N GLN A 47 7.33 -8.29 3.77
CA GLN A 47 7.40 -6.91 4.23
C GLN A 47 8.40 -6.11 3.40
N ASP A 48 7.99 -4.91 2.96
CA ASP A 48 8.84 -4.06 2.15
C ASP A 48 8.36 -2.62 2.29
N ASP A 49 9.08 -1.85 3.11
CA ASP A 49 8.69 -0.47 3.40
C ASP A 49 8.76 0.41 2.15
N THR A 50 9.72 0.16 1.27
CA THR A 50 9.86 0.95 0.05
C THR A 50 8.66 0.73 -0.87
N GLN A 51 8.23 -0.53 -1.05
CA GLN A 51 7.03 -0.82 -1.82
C GLN A 51 5.79 -0.22 -1.15
N ALA A 52 5.74 -0.33 0.18
CA ALA A 52 4.60 0.22 0.91
C ALA A 52 4.50 1.73 0.70
N LEU A 53 5.62 2.44 0.77
CA LEU A 53 5.61 3.88 0.57
C LEU A 53 5.27 4.24 -0.87
N MET A 54 5.78 3.48 -1.84
CA MET A 54 5.44 3.69 -3.24
C MET A 54 3.92 3.61 -3.44
N TRP A 55 3.30 2.55 -2.93
CA TRP A 55 1.87 2.36 -3.11
C TRP A 55 1.03 3.39 -2.37
N SER A 56 1.45 3.78 -1.15
CA SER A 56 0.71 4.81 -0.42
C SER A 56 0.82 6.16 -1.12
N THR A 57 1.97 6.46 -1.71
CA THR A 57 2.15 7.69 -2.47
C THR A 57 1.22 7.72 -3.68
N LEU A 58 1.13 6.61 -4.41
CA LEU A 58 0.24 6.53 -5.56
C LEU A 58 -1.21 6.62 -5.14
N ALA A 59 -1.57 5.96 -4.03
CA ALA A 59 -2.94 6.02 -3.53
C ALA A 59 -3.34 7.44 -3.17
N LEU A 60 -2.44 8.18 -2.51
CA LEU A 60 -2.72 9.56 -2.15
C LEU A 60 -2.96 10.44 -3.36
N ALA A 61 -2.20 10.20 -4.42
CA ALA A 61 -2.33 11.01 -5.63
C ALA A 61 -3.65 10.75 -6.34
N ARG A 62 -4.23 9.56 -6.16
CA ARG A 62 -5.40 9.15 -6.91
C ARG A 62 -6.68 9.04 -6.09
N ALA A 63 -6.57 9.10 -4.76
CA ALA A 63 -7.72 8.88 -3.88
C ALA A 63 -8.80 9.92 -4.13
N GLU A 64 -10.04 9.45 -4.25
CA GLU A 64 -11.19 10.32 -4.47
C GLU A 64 -12.04 10.44 -3.23
N ASP A 65 -11.94 9.48 -2.31
CA ASP A 65 -12.70 9.52 -1.08
C ASP A 65 -11.79 9.74 0.12
N ASP A 66 -12.37 10.27 1.19
CA ASP A 66 -11.60 10.62 2.36
C ASP A 66 -11.04 9.39 3.07
N ALA A 67 -11.81 8.30 3.11
CA ALA A 67 -11.36 7.10 3.81
C ALA A 67 -10.07 6.54 3.19
N THR A 68 -10.02 6.45 1.87
CA THR A 68 -8.84 5.97 1.17
C THR A 68 -7.67 6.91 1.40
N ARG A 69 -7.93 8.21 1.31
CA ARG A 69 -6.88 9.22 1.50
C ARG A 69 -6.31 9.15 2.91
N GLU A 70 -7.16 9.01 3.91
CA GLU A 70 -6.71 8.92 5.29
C GLU A 70 -5.92 7.66 5.55
N LEU A 71 -6.34 6.54 5.00
CA LEU A 71 -5.60 5.29 5.13
C LEU A 71 -4.21 5.42 4.52
N ALA A 72 -4.13 5.92 3.30
CA ALA A 72 -2.85 6.06 2.61
C ALA A 72 -1.94 7.05 3.33
N ALA A 73 -2.50 8.17 3.82
CA ALA A 73 -1.71 9.16 4.52
C ALA A 73 -1.18 8.63 5.84
N SER A 74 -2.00 7.86 6.55
CA SER A 74 -1.61 7.26 7.81
C SER A 74 -0.44 6.29 7.61
N ILE A 75 -0.54 5.46 6.58
CA ILE A 75 0.53 4.51 6.27
C ILE A 75 1.80 5.26 5.87
N ARG A 76 1.67 6.25 5.00
CA ARG A 76 2.82 7.04 4.57
C ARG A 76 3.52 7.69 5.75
N ASP A 77 2.76 8.32 6.64
CA ASP A 77 3.36 9.02 7.76
C ASP A 77 4.12 8.07 8.67
N ALA A 78 3.56 6.89 8.93
CA ALA A 78 4.22 5.90 9.76
C ALA A 78 5.52 5.41 9.11
N LEU A 79 5.50 5.22 7.79
CA LEU A 79 6.68 4.75 7.08
C LEU A 79 7.77 5.80 7.04
N VAL A 80 7.40 7.03 6.72
CA VAL A 80 8.38 8.12 6.60
C VAL A 80 9.08 8.36 7.93
N ALA A 81 8.38 8.14 9.04
CA ALA A 81 8.96 8.34 10.36
C ALA A 81 10.13 7.41 10.64
N LYS A 82 10.18 6.25 9.98
CA LYS A 82 11.24 5.26 10.24
C LYS A 82 12.16 5.00 9.06
N MET A 83 11.83 5.50 7.87
CA MET A 83 12.64 5.25 6.68
C MET A 83 13.74 6.30 6.53
N THR A 84 14.83 5.89 5.89
CA THR A 84 15.89 6.84 5.59
C THR A 84 15.48 7.73 4.41
N PRO A 85 16.09 8.93 4.29
CA PRO A 85 15.81 9.77 3.12
C PRO A 85 16.09 9.07 1.79
N LYS A 86 17.08 8.19 1.75
CA LYS A 86 17.40 7.44 0.54
C LYS A 86 16.29 6.48 0.19
N GLN A 87 15.74 5.79 1.18
CA GLN A 87 14.63 4.87 0.95
C GLN A 87 13.39 5.63 0.50
N ILE A 88 13.13 6.78 1.09
CA ILE A 88 11.99 7.61 0.71
C ILE A 88 12.12 8.07 -0.73
N ALA A 89 13.31 8.55 -1.10
CA ALA A 89 13.56 9.01 -2.47
C ALA A 89 13.38 7.86 -3.47
N GLU A 90 13.83 6.67 -3.11
CA GLU A 90 13.69 5.51 -3.98
C GLU A 90 12.22 5.17 -4.20
N ALA A 91 11.41 5.18 -3.13
CA ALA A 91 9.99 4.90 -3.25
C ALA A 91 9.29 5.93 -4.13
N GLN A 92 9.66 7.19 -3.99
CA GLN A 92 9.08 8.26 -4.79
C GLN A 92 9.45 8.11 -6.26
N ARG A 93 10.69 7.71 -6.53
CA ARG A 93 11.13 7.45 -7.90
C ARG A 93 10.34 6.30 -8.51
N MET A 94 10.16 5.23 -7.74
CA MET A 94 9.40 4.07 -8.19
C MET A 94 7.96 4.44 -8.51
N ALA A 95 7.36 5.31 -7.69
CA ALA A 95 5.99 5.74 -7.91
C ALA A 95 5.87 6.51 -9.23
N ARG A 96 6.84 7.39 -9.50
CA ARG A 96 6.82 8.18 -10.74
C ARG A 96 6.99 7.28 -11.96
N GLU A 97 7.80 6.24 -11.84
CA GLU A 97 8.07 5.35 -12.97
C GLU A 97 6.91 4.41 -13.25
N ARG A 98 6.21 3.99 -12.20
CA ARG A 98 5.14 3.02 -12.37
C ARG A 98 3.91 3.63 -13.04
N PHE A 99 3.59 4.87 -12.71
CA PHE A 99 2.46 5.59 -13.31
C PHE A 99 2.91 6.98 -13.71
N PRO A 100 3.64 7.09 -14.84
CA PRO A 100 4.11 8.39 -15.29
C PRO A 100 2.93 9.32 -15.59
N GLN A 101 3.11 10.57 -15.24
CA GLN A 101 2.09 11.59 -15.48
C GLN A 101 2.32 12.32 -16.78
#